data_aae9ee2401b65fcc42c3266a1e7df571
#
_entry.id   aae9ee2401b65fcc42c3266a1e7df571
#
_cell.length_a   1.000
_cell.length_b   1.000
_cell.length_c   1.000
_cell.angle_alpha   90.00
_cell.angle_beta   90.00
_cell.angle_gamma   90.00
#
_symmetry.space_group_name_H-M   'P 1'
#
loop_
_entity.id
_entity.type
_entity.pdbx_description
1 polymer ?
#
loop_
_entity_poly.entity_id
_entity_poly.type
_entity_poly.pdbx_seq_one_letter_code
_entity_poly.pdbx_strand_id
1 'polypeptide(L)'
;MKILVLESSGNKHGSSNLLAEAFVRGAEEKGHEVTEFDVFRADIRPCIGCNRCGMNGPCVQKDDYETKLKGLIKETDMLVFVMPVYYYNWPAQLKTVIDRFYSFTTELTYMHKKAALLTVAWDDTDIVFTVVEAYYHRICEYMQFEDMGMVLGGGCCTPEMT
;
A
#
# COMPACT_ATOMS: atom_id res chain seq x y z
N MET A 1 6.52 -8.66 14.65
CA MET A 1 6.13 -7.31 14.15
C MET A 1 4.64 -7.32 13.85
N LYS A 2 4.02 -6.17 13.94
CA LYS A 2 2.69 -5.94 13.40
C LYS A 2 2.79 -5.43 11.96
N ILE A 3 2.16 -6.12 11.03
CA ILE A 3 2.23 -5.84 9.58
C ILE A 3 0.84 -5.47 9.08
N LEU A 4 0.74 -4.37 8.34
CA LEU A 4 -0.49 -3.96 7.66
C LEU A 4 -0.34 -4.17 6.16
N VAL A 5 -1.15 -5.06 5.60
CA VAL A 5 -1.22 -5.33 4.16
C VAL A 5 -2.34 -4.47 3.57
N LEU A 6 -2.00 -3.62 2.61
CA LEU A 6 -2.90 -2.69 1.93
C LEU A 6 -3.21 -3.24 0.54
N GLU A 7 -4.37 -3.89 0.39
CA GLU A 7 -4.79 -4.51 -0.86
C GLU A 7 -5.63 -3.57 -1.70
N SER A 8 -5.24 -3.37 -2.96
CA SER A 8 -5.91 -2.43 -3.87
C SER A 8 -6.43 -3.07 -5.16
N SER A 9 -6.58 -4.38 -5.17
CA SER A 9 -7.17 -5.11 -6.30
C SER A 9 -8.69 -5.19 -6.22
N GLY A 10 -9.36 -4.89 -7.32
CA GLY A 10 -10.81 -5.11 -7.44
C GLY A 10 -11.23 -6.56 -7.55
N ASN A 11 -10.32 -7.44 -7.99
CA ASN A 11 -10.56 -8.87 -8.11
C ASN A 11 -10.02 -9.60 -6.88
N LYS A 12 -10.92 -10.12 -6.05
CA LYS A 12 -10.56 -10.85 -4.81
C LYS A 12 -9.78 -12.15 -5.03
N HIS A 13 -9.85 -12.71 -6.23
CA HIS A 13 -9.15 -13.93 -6.61
C HIS A 13 -8.14 -13.65 -7.73
N GLY A 14 -7.66 -12.42 -7.83
CA GLY A 14 -6.67 -12.02 -8.82
C GLY A 14 -5.25 -12.32 -8.36
N SER A 15 -4.31 -12.26 -9.30
CA SER A 15 -2.88 -12.55 -9.09
C SER A 15 -2.25 -11.74 -7.93
N SER A 16 -2.61 -10.47 -7.78
CA SER A 16 -2.11 -9.66 -6.65
C SER A 16 -2.60 -10.16 -5.28
N ASN A 17 -3.83 -10.68 -5.19
CA ASN A 17 -4.34 -11.26 -3.94
C ASN A 17 -3.69 -12.60 -3.62
N LEU A 18 -3.41 -13.45 -4.61
CA LEU A 18 -2.64 -14.68 -4.40
C LEU A 18 -1.24 -14.38 -3.85
N LEU A 19 -0.61 -13.33 -4.37
CA LEU A 19 0.69 -12.88 -3.88
C LEU A 19 0.60 -12.36 -2.43
N ALA A 20 -0.47 -11.61 -2.10
CA ALA A 20 -0.75 -11.18 -0.73
C ALA A 20 -0.95 -12.36 0.21
N GLU A 21 -1.78 -13.33 -0.16
CA GLU A 21 -2.03 -14.55 0.63
C GLU A 21 -0.75 -15.34 0.90
N ALA A 22 0.14 -15.46 -0.09
CA ALA A 22 1.42 -16.12 0.08
C ALA A 22 2.33 -15.38 1.06
N PHE A 23 2.36 -14.04 0.97
CA PHE A 23 3.08 -13.19 1.92
C PHE A 23 2.53 -13.32 3.34
N VAL A 24 1.21 -13.22 3.50
CA VAL A 24 0.53 -13.33 4.81
C VAL A 24 0.88 -14.64 5.49
N ARG A 25 0.71 -15.79 4.78
CA ARG A 25 1.09 -17.10 5.31
C ARG A 25 2.54 -17.14 5.79
N GLY A 26 3.47 -16.69 4.93
CA GLY A 26 4.90 -16.70 5.29
C GLY A 26 5.24 -15.81 6.48
N ALA A 27 4.57 -14.67 6.62
CA ALA A 27 4.73 -13.77 7.75
C ALA A 27 4.19 -14.37 9.05
N GLU A 28 2.99 -14.97 9.02
CA GLU A 28 2.36 -15.63 10.17
C GLU A 28 3.15 -16.86 10.63
N GLU A 29 3.68 -17.66 9.70
CA GLU A 29 4.58 -18.79 10.01
C GLU A 29 5.85 -18.35 10.76
N LYS A 30 6.26 -17.11 10.58
CA LYS A 30 7.39 -16.50 11.29
C LYS A 30 6.98 -15.76 12.56
N GLY A 31 5.71 -15.88 12.97
CA GLY A 31 5.20 -15.29 14.21
C GLY A 31 4.92 -13.80 14.14
N HIS A 32 4.70 -13.25 12.95
CA HIS A 32 4.23 -11.88 12.78
C HIS A 32 2.71 -11.81 12.90
N GLU A 33 2.20 -10.68 13.40
CA GLU A 33 0.77 -10.36 13.42
C GLU A 33 0.44 -9.58 12.15
N VAL A 34 -0.43 -10.12 11.31
CA VAL A 34 -0.80 -9.51 10.04
C VAL A 34 -2.24 -9.03 10.08
N THR A 35 -2.46 -7.80 9.64
CA THR A 35 -3.78 -7.21 9.41
C THR A 35 -3.91 -6.86 7.94
N GLU A 36 -4.96 -7.33 7.28
CA GLU A 36 -5.27 -7.00 5.90
C GLU A 36 -6.33 -5.90 5.84
N PHE A 37 -6.14 -4.93 4.93
CA PHE A 37 -7.08 -3.85 4.70
C PHE A 37 -7.40 -3.71 3.21
N ASP A 38 -8.66 -3.92 2.86
CA ASP A 38 -9.17 -3.82 1.48
C ASP A 38 -9.35 -2.34 1.09
N VAL A 39 -8.30 -1.76 0.52
CA VAL A 39 -8.27 -0.37 0.06
C VAL A 39 -9.24 -0.15 -1.11
N PHE A 40 -9.45 -1.18 -1.94
CA PHE A 40 -10.31 -1.06 -3.12
C PHE A 40 -11.77 -0.82 -2.75
N ARG A 41 -12.26 -1.45 -1.67
CA ARG A 41 -13.67 -1.40 -1.25
C ARG A 41 -13.94 -0.39 -0.14
N ALA A 42 -12.89 0.14 0.47
CA ALA A 42 -13.01 1.15 1.51
C ALA A 42 -13.55 2.48 0.95
N ASP A 43 -14.41 3.15 1.72
CA ASP A 43 -14.83 4.52 1.40
C ASP A 43 -13.71 5.51 1.77
N ILE A 44 -12.77 5.70 0.86
CA ILE A 44 -11.67 6.64 1.02
C ILE A 44 -11.71 7.67 -0.10
N ARG A 45 -11.99 8.90 0.25
CA ARG A 45 -12.05 10.02 -0.69
C ARG A 45 -10.69 10.67 -0.90
N PRO A 46 -10.37 11.14 -2.12
CA PRO A 46 -9.12 11.82 -2.42
C PRO A 46 -8.85 13.03 -1.51
N CYS A 47 -7.59 13.31 -1.25
CA CYS A 47 -7.20 14.53 -0.56
C CYS A 47 -7.64 15.76 -1.37
N ILE A 48 -8.35 16.69 -0.73
CA ILE A 48 -8.85 17.92 -1.37
C ILE A 48 -7.90 19.11 -1.22
N GLY A 49 -6.69 18.90 -0.66
CA GLY A 49 -5.67 19.95 -0.53
C GLY A 49 -6.03 21.12 0.40
N CYS A 50 -7.03 20.99 1.26
CA CYS A 50 -7.55 22.10 2.07
C CYS A 50 -6.63 22.53 3.22
N ASN A 51 -5.55 21.81 3.48
CA ASN A 51 -4.54 22.04 4.53
C ASN A 51 -5.06 22.16 5.97
N ARG A 52 -6.31 21.85 6.26
CA ARG A 52 -6.88 21.98 7.62
C ARG A 52 -6.25 21.02 8.62
N CYS A 53 -5.69 19.90 8.17
CA CYS A 53 -4.96 18.95 9.01
C CYS A 53 -3.56 19.45 9.40
N GLY A 54 -2.99 20.41 8.66
CA GLY A 54 -1.66 20.97 8.94
C GLY A 54 -0.55 19.94 9.03
N MET A 55 -0.62 18.87 8.25
CA MET A 55 0.33 17.73 8.21
C MET A 55 0.41 16.90 9.52
N ASN A 56 -0.32 17.21 10.55
CA ASN A 56 -0.26 16.49 11.83
C ASN A 56 -1.57 16.56 12.63
N GLY A 57 -2.69 16.70 11.98
CA GLY A 57 -3.99 16.81 12.64
C GLY A 57 -5.08 15.94 12.00
N PRO A 58 -6.28 15.97 12.56
CA PRO A 58 -7.38 15.21 11.99
C PRO A 58 -7.77 15.76 10.62
N CYS A 59 -8.05 14.85 9.69
CA CYS A 59 -8.62 15.22 8.41
C CYS A 59 -10.07 15.67 8.56
N VAL A 60 -10.51 16.62 7.72
CA VAL A 60 -11.91 17.06 7.69
C VAL A 60 -12.83 16.00 7.11
N GLN A 61 -12.30 15.13 6.25
CA GLN A 61 -13.05 14.00 5.68
C GLN A 61 -13.08 12.87 6.70
N LYS A 62 -14.29 12.52 7.18
CA LYS A 62 -14.52 11.47 8.18
C LYS A 62 -14.94 10.15 7.50
N ASP A 63 -14.09 9.70 6.59
CA ASP A 63 -14.20 8.46 5.84
C ASP A 63 -13.40 7.32 6.49
N ASP A 64 -13.34 6.15 5.84
CA ASP A 64 -12.63 4.98 6.35
C ASP A 64 -11.13 5.22 6.54
N TYR A 65 -10.54 6.16 5.80
CA TYR A 65 -9.15 6.53 6.05
C TYR A 65 -8.96 7.14 7.44
N GLU A 66 -9.74 8.16 7.78
CA GLU A 66 -9.58 8.89 9.04
C GLU A 66 -10.09 8.10 10.24
N THR A 67 -11.15 7.30 10.05
CA THR A 67 -11.83 6.60 11.16
C THR A 67 -11.26 5.21 11.44
N LYS A 68 -10.58 4.60 10.48
CA LYS A 68 -10.06 3.22 10.58
C LYS A 68 -8.59 3.12 10.19
N LEU A 69 -8.28 3.38 8.89
CA LEU A 69 -6.99 3.06 8.30
C LEU A 69 -5.83 3.83 8.95
N LYS A 70 -6.01 5.12 9.22
CA LYS A 70 -4.98 5.95 9.87
C LYS A 70 -4.56 5.40 11.24
N GLY A 71 -5.51 4.89 12.02
CA GLY A 71 -5.22 4.20 13.30
C GLY A 71 -4.40 2.93 13.08
N LEU A 72 -4.81 2.06 12.15
CA LEU A 72 -4.07 0.84 11.81
C LEU A 72 -2.64 1.15 11.35
N ILE A 73 -2.46 2.15 10.49
CA ILE A 73 -1.12 2.58 10.06
C ILE A 73 -0.27 2.98 11.27
N LYS A 74 -0.82 3.70 12.24
CA LYS A 74 -0.07 4.12 13.43
C LYS A 74 0.39 2.96 14.29
N GLU A 75 -0.44 1.93 14.43
CA GLU A 75 -0.22 0.79 15.33
C GLU A 75 0.69 -0.29 14.76
N THR A 76 0.99 -0.27 13.47
CA THR A 76 1.80 -1.27 12.78
C THR A 76 3.26 -0.86 12.62
N ASP A 77 4.15 -1.85 12.53
CA ASP A 77 5.58 -1.65 12.32
C ASP A 77 5.93 -1.58 10.82
N MET A 78 5.13 -2.25 9.99
CA MET A 78 5.40 -2.41 8.56
C MET A 78 4.14 -2.22 7.72
N LEU A 79 4.29 -1.55 6.57
CA LEU A 79 3.28 -1.41 5.54
C LEU A 79 3.67 -2.26 4.31
N VAL A 80 2.75 -3.08 3.83
CA VAL A 80 2.92 -3.85 2.60
C VAL A 80 1.89 -3.37 1.59
N PHE A 81 2.37 -2.78 0.51
CA PHE A 81 1.53 -2.30 -0.58
C PHE A 81 1.31 -3.44 -1.57
N VAL A 82 0.07 -3.87 -1.76
CA VAL A 82 -0.30 -4.94 -2.69
C VAL A 82 -1.20 -4.40 -3.79
N MET A 83 -0.76 -4.54 -5.04
CA MET A 83 -1.48 -3.92 -6.16
C MET A 83 -1.25 -4.59 -7.51
N PRO A 84 -2.22 -4.54 -8.43
CA PRO A 84 -1.97 -4.71 -9.85
C PRO A 84 -1.39 -3.39 -10.43
N VAL A 85 -0.62 -3.49 -11.51
CA VAL A 85 -0.20 -2.32 -12.27
C VAL A 85 -1.36 -1.86 -13.18
N TYR A 86 -1.77 -0.60 -13.07
CA TYR A 86 -2.75 0.00 -13.95
C TYR A 86 -2.12 1.16 -14.74
N TYR A 87 -2.04 1.00 -16.08
CA TYR A 87 -1.41 2.01 -16.96
C TYR A 87 -0.03 2.44 -16.43
N TYR A 88 0.85 1.46 -16.19
CA TYR A 88 2.23 1.64 -15.74
C TYR A 88 2.38 2.31 -14.37
N ASN A 89 1.33 2.37 -13.55
CA ASN A 89 1.35 3.10 -12.27
C ASN A 89 0.51 2.39 -11.19
N TRP A 90 0.52 2.98 -10.01
CA TRP A 90 -0.25 2.58 -8.85
C TRP A 90 -1.75 2.80 -9.10
N PRO A 91 -2.64 1.88 -8.68
CA PRO A 91 -4.08 2.06 -8.75
C PRO A 91 -4.54 3.32 -8.01
N ALA A 92 -5.57 3.97 -8.55
CA ALA A 92 -6.09 5.22 -8.00
C ALA A 92 -6.48 5.11 -6.52
N GLN A 93 -7.03 3.99 -6.10
CA GLN A 93 -7.44 3.74 -4.71
C GLN A 93 -6.23 3.77 -3.77
N LEU A 94 -5.14 3.08 -4.10
CA LEU A 94 -3.93 3.06 -3.29
C LEU A 94 -3.22 4.42 -3.31
N LYS A 95 -3.18 5.07 -4.48
CA LYS A 95 -2.66 6.44 -4.59
C LYS A 95 -3.45 7.42 -3.70
N THR A 96 -4.77 7.26 -3.62
CA THR A 96 -5.62 8.05 -2.72
C THR A 96 -5.19 7.88 -1.26
N VAL A 97 -4.89 6.66 -0.82
CA VAL A 97 -4.38 6.40 0.54
C VAL A 97 -3.05 7.15 0.77
N ILE A 98 -2.12 7.07 -0.19
CA ILE A 98 -0.82 7.76 -0.09
C ILE A 98 -1.01 9.28 0.02
N ASP A 99 -1.90 9.86 -0.77
CA ASP A 99 -2.18 11.31 -0.71
C ASP A 99 -2.78 11.73 0.64
N ARG A 100 -3.50 10.82 1.30
CA ARG A 100 -4.08 11.06 2.61
C ARG A 100 -3.06 10.95 3.75
N PHE A 101 -1.85 10.41 3.52
CA PHE A 101 -0.73 10.46 4.48
C PHE A 101 -0.41 11.89 4.89
N TYR A 102 -0.72 12.86 4.03
CA TYR A 102 -0.56 14.28 4.35
C TYR A 102 -1.18 14.68 5.70
N SER A 103 -2.27 14.04 6.12
CA SER A 103 -2.94 14.38 7.38
C SER A 103 -2.15 14.05 8.64
N PHE A 104 -1.05 13.28 8.54
CA PHE A 104 -0.15 12.97 9.66
C PHE A 104 1.29 12.69 9.19
N THR A 105 1.69 13.32 8.10
CA THR A 105 3.03 13.15 7.50
C THR A 105 4.14 13.34 8.52
N THR A 106 4.08 14.37 9.35
CA THR A 106 5.10 14.64 10.36
C THR A 106 5.26 13.47 11.35
N GLU A 107 4.16 12.97 11.87
CA GLU A 107 4.18 11.81 12.79
C GLU A 107 4.67 10.55 12.07
N LEU A 108 4.15 10.29 10.87
CA LEU A 108 4.45 9.08 10.10
C LEU A 108 5.93 8.98 9.72
N THR A 109 6.58 10.09 9.35
CA THR A 109 8.02 10.12 9.03
C THR A 109 8.89 9.79 10.25
N TYR A 110 8.51 10.23 11.44
CA TYR A 110 9.25 9.89 12.68
C TYR A 110 9.05 8.45 13.17
N MET A 111 8.08 7.73 12.62
CA MET A 111 7.85 6.33 13.00
C MET A 111 8.86 5.36 12.40
N HIS A 112 9.59 5.75 11.36
CA HIS A 112 10.58 4.93 10.65
C HIS A 112 10.08 3.52 10.34
N LYS A 113 8.87 3.43 9.78
CA LYS A 113 8.22 2.15 9.46
C LYS A 113 8.99 1.40 8.38
N LYS A 114 8.82 0.08 8.36
CA LYS A 114 9.21 -0.75 7.24
C LYS A 114 8.18 -0.68 6.12
N ALA A 115 8.62 -0.84 4.88
CA ALA A 115 7.73 -0.93 3.73
C ALA A 115 8.15 -2.03 2.77
N ALA A 116 7.20 -2.68 2.13
CA ALA A 116 7.42 -3.59 1.01
C ALA A 116 6.37 -3.37 -0.08
N LEU A 117 6.72 -3.73 -1.31
CA LEU A 117 5.80 -3.67 -2.45
C LEU A 117 5.62 -5.07 -3.06
N LEU A 118 4.38 -5.50 -3.20
CA LEU A 118 3.99 -6.71 -3.93
C LEU A 118 3.12 -6.27 -5.11
N THR A 119 3.58 -6.47 -6.33
CA THR A 119 2.83 -6.02 -7.51
C THR A 119 2.89 -7.01 -8.65
N VAL A 120 1.83 -7.03 -9.43
CA VAL A 120 1.69 -7.88 -10.61
C VAL A 120 1.28 -7.05 -11.81
N ALA A 121 1.71 -7.47 -12.99
CA ALA A 121 1.35 -6.86 -14.26
C ALA A 121 1.00 -7.92 -15.31
N TRP A 122 0.16 -7.54 -16.26
CA TRP A 122 -0.13 -8.38 -17.41
C TRP A 122 1.06 -8.53 -18.36
N ASP A 123 1.76 -7.44 -18.60
CA ASP A 123 2.98 -7.38 -19.41
C ASP A 123 4.15 -7.99 -18.62
N ASP A 124 5.02 -8.75 -19.27
CA ASP A 124 6.20 -9.42 -18.70
C ASP A 124 7.51 -8.63 -18.92
N THR A 125 7.43 -7.48 -19.55
CA THR A 125 8.61 -6.61 -19.77
C THR A 125 8.94 -5.74 -18.57
N ASP A 126 10.23 -5.55 -18.28
CA ASP A 126 10.69 -4.75 -17.14
C ASP A 126 10.19 -3.30 -17.18
N ILE A 127 9.89 -2.78 -18.38
CA ILE A 127 9.43 -1.39 -18.56
C ILE A 127 8.13 -1.10 -17.81
N VAL A 128 7.27 -2.11 -17.61
CA VAL A 128 5.97 -1.94 -16.95
C VAL A 128 6.13 -1.54 -15.48
N PHE A 129 7.24 -1.94 -14.85
CA PHE A 129 7.49 -1.66 -13.43
C PHE A 129 8.30 -0.38 -13.18
N THR A 130 8.97 0.18 -14.18
CA THR A 130 9.91 1.31 -14.02
C THR A 130 9.32 2.48 -13.23
N VAL A 131 8.10 2.90 -13.56
CA VAL A 131 7.43 4.02 -12.85
C VAL A 131 6.96 3.59 -11.46
N VAL A 132 6.48 2.36 -11.33
CA VAL A 132 6.00 1.77 -10.07
C VAL A 132 7.12 1.71 -9.04
N GLU A 133 8.29 1.20 -9.44
CA GLU A 133 9.49 1.12 -8.60
C GLU A 133 9.99 2.51 -8.20
N ALA A 134 10.15 3.39 -9.19
CA ALA A 134 10.60 4.76 -8.94
C ALA A 134 9.70 5.49 -7.95
N TYR A 135 8.38 5.30 -8.05
CA TYR A 135 7.42 5.89 -7.12
C TYR A 135 7.51 5.28 -5.73
N TYR A 136 7.64 3.94 -5.62
CA TYR A 136 7.82 3.24 -4.35
C TYR A 136 9.07 3.74 -3.61
N HIS A 137 10.23 3.74 -4.27
CA HIS A 137 11.46 4.24 -3.67
C HIS A 137 11.34 5.70 -3.22
N ARG A 138 10.68 6.55 -4.03
CA ARG A 138 10.49 7.96 -3.66
C ARG A 138 9.59 8.12 -2.44
N ILE A 139 8.56 7.28 -2.28
CA ILE A 139 7.73 7.28 -1.08
C ILE A 139 8.53 6.80 0.13
N CYS A 140 9.30 5.72 0.02
CA CYS A 140 10.14 5.23 1.11
C CYS A 140 11.13 6.31 1.56
N GLU A 141 11.83 6.94 0.63
CA GLU A 141 12.79 8.02 0.92
C GLU A 141 12.11 9.22 1.61
N TYR A 142 11.00 9.72 1.05
CA TYR A 142 10.30 10.88 1.59
C TYR A 142 9.69 10.62 2.98
N MET A 143 9.10 9.43 3.16
CA MET A 143 8.47 9.03 4.42
C MET A 143 9.46 8.44 5.43
N GLN A 144 10.75 8.32 5.08
CA GLN A 144 11.78 7.67 5.89
C GLN A 144 11.44 6.22 6.26
N PHE A 145 10.80 5.50 5.34
CA PHE A 145 10.53 4.08 5.51
C PHE A 145 11.79 3.26 5.20
N GLU A 146 12.03 2.23 6.02
CA GLU A 146 13.02 1.20 5.70
C GLU A 146 12.47 0.31 4.59
N ASP A 147 13.12 0.34 3.42
CA ASP A 147 12.74 -0.46 2.26
C ASP A 147 13.10 -1.94 2.48
N MET A 148 12.08 -2.79 2.56
CA MET A 148 12.21 -4.25 2.74
C MET A 148 12.22 -5.01 1.41
N GLY A 149 12.16 -4.31 0.30
CA GLY A 149 12.18 -4.88 -1.04
C GLY A 149 10.83 -4.95 -1.73
N MET A 150 10.87 -5.51 -2.94
CA MET A 150 9.73 -5.62 -3.84
C MET A 150 9.64 -7.02 -4.44
N VAL A 151 8.40 -7.46 -4.72
CA VAL A 151 8.11 -8.60 -5.58
C VAL A 151 7.35 -8.08 -6.79
N LEU A 152 7.91 -8.29 -7.97
CA LEU A 152 7.41 -7.80 -9.25
C LEU A 152 7.06 -8.99 -10.13
N GLY A 153 5.77 -9.29 -10.28
CA GLY A 153 5.28 -10.40 -11.09
C GLY A 153 4.82 -9.93 -12.46
N GLY A 154 5.63 -10.11 -13.49
CA GLY A 154 5.24 -9.90 -14.88
C GLY A 154 4.50 -11.09 -15.48
N GLY A 155 3.73 -10.88 -16.55
CA GLY A 155 3.00 -11.93 -17.25
C GLY A 155 1.78 -12.50 -16.50
N CYS A 156 1.37 -11.90 -15.41
CA CYS A 156 0.28 -12.37 -14.55
C CYS A 156 -1.10 -11.94 -15.07
N CYS A 157 -1.51 -12.49 -16.22
CA CYS A 157 -2.81 -12.17 -16.84
C CYS A 157 -3.99 -12.78 -16.07
N THR A 158 -3.81 -13.96 -15.51
CA THR A 158 -4.82 -14.69 -14.74
C THR A 158 -4.19 -15.28 -13.48
N PRO A 159 -4.99 -15.68 -12.47
CA PRO A 159 -4.49 -16.32 -11.26
C PRO A 159 -3.65 -17.58 -11.51
N GLU A 160 -3.97 -18.33 -12.57
CA GLU A 160 -3.25 -19.56 -12.94
C GLU A 160 -1.84 -19.28 -13.48
N MET A 161 -1.54 -18.04 -13.83
CA MET A 161 -0.22 -17.58 -14.31
C MET A 161 0.64 -16.94 -13.21
N THR A 162 0.12 -16.89 -11.99
CA THR A 162 0.82 -16.36 -10.81
C THR A 162 1.43 -17.52 -10.03
#